data_557e9659a735a2313efdbaa258ae74ad
#
_entry.id   557e9659a735a2313efdbaa258ae74ad
#
_cell.length_a   1.000
_cell.length_b   1.000
_cell.length_c   1.000
_cell.angle_alpha   90.00
_cell.angle_beta   90.00
_cell.angle_gamma   90.00
#
_symmetry.space_group_name_H-M   'P 1'
#
loop_
_entity.id
_entity.type
_entity.pdbx_description
1 polymer ?
#
loop_
_entity_poly.entity_id
_entity_poly.type
_entity_poly.pdbx_seq_one_letter_code
_entity_poly.pdbx_strand_id
1 'polypeptide(L)'
;MKKTIVILALLWIAWPVLAQEKQPAADQQKAMEAYAKAGAPNENHEFLKKYAGSWDCQVKGWMAPGQPPMVSQGTFQGEMILDGRFLRMDFMGEMFGQPFKGLQIIGYDNVQKKFVTLWIDNTSTFFFTTSGTRQGEVLSETALWTDPLTGAQSPMKARTTWAGADEYLYEQFMVMPDNSEFKSMEMRCTRQKK
;
A
#
# COMPACT_ATOMS: atom_id res chain seq x y z
N MET A 1 -46.11 -2.10 71.19
CA MET A 1 -45.56 -1.60 69.95
C MET A 1 -44.06 -1.90 69.94
N LYS A 2 -43.63 -2.95 69.28
CA LYS A 2 -42.18 -3.36 69.24
C LYS A 2 -41.58 -2.74 67.94
N LYS A 3 -40.55 -1.85 68.10
CA LYS A 3 -39.82 -1.27 67.00
C LYS A 3 -38.69 -2.21 66.60
N THR A 4 -38.74 -2.77 65.41
CA THR A 4 -37.69 -3.60 64.83
C THR A 4 -36.69 -2.66 64.14
N ILE A 5 -35.44 -2.66 64.60
CA ILE A 5 -34.33 -1.94 63.96
C ILE A 5 -33.70 -2.91 62.97
N VAL A 6 -33.77 -2.56 61.65
CA VAL A 6 -33.04 -3.28 60.58
C VAL A 6 -31.67 -2.64 60.44
N ILE A 7 -30.62 -3.37 60.78
CA ILE A 7 -29.23 -2.96 60.56
C ILE A 7 -28.83 -3.40 59.16
N LEU A 8 -28.67 -2.45 58.24
CA LEU A 8 -28.13 -2.68 56.89
C LEU A 8 -26.61 -2.77 57.02
N ALA A 9 -26.09 -3.98 56.90
CA ALA A 9 -24.65 -4.23 56.78
C ALA A 9 -24.19 -3.90 55.37
N LEU A 10 -23.47 -2.80 55.16
CA LEU A 10 -22.80 -2.44 53.93
C LEU A 10 -21.54 -3.33 53.79
N LEU A 11 -21.65 -4.32 52.95
CA LEU A 11 -20.49 -5.13 52.50
C LEU A 11 -19.65 -4.27 51.55
N TRP A 12 -18.52 -3.78 51.99
CA TRP A 12 -17.46 -3.20 51.16
C TRP A 12 -16.80 -4.34 50.40
N ILE A 13 -17.16 -4.53 49.13
CA ILE A 13 -16.41 -5.39 48.22
C ILE A 13 -15.14 -4.61 47.84
N ALA A 14 -14.05 -4.93 48.50
CA ALA A 14 -12.72 -4.46 48.08
C ALA A 14 -12.36 -5.17 46.78
N TRP A 15 -12.49 -4.47 45.65
CA TRP A 15 -11.95 -4.92 44.38
C TRP A 15 -10.45 -4.97 44.51
N PRO A 16 -9.78 -6.11 44.22
CA PRO A 16 -8.34 -6.12 44.19
C PRO A 16 -7.90 -5.20 43.05
N VAL A 17 -7.29 -4.08 43.40
CA VAL A 17 -6.48 -3.28 42.46
C VAL A 17 -5.35 -4.21 42.03
N LEU A 18 -5.49 -4.84 40.84
CA LEU A 18 -4.40 -5.53 40.19
C LEU A 18 -3.28 -4.49 40.02
N ALA A 19 -2.27 -4.60 40.88
CA ALA A 19 -1.05 -3.85 40.74
C ALA A 19 -0.49 -4.18 39.37
N GLN A 20 -0.61 -3.23 38.45
CA GLN A 20 0.03 -3.30 37.14
C GLN A 20 1.53 -3.33 37.41
N GLU A 21 2.13 -4.52 37.31
CA GLU A 21 3.57 -4.67 37.45
C GLU A 21 4.25 -3.65 36.54
N LYS A 22 4.98 -2.72 37.11
CA LYS A 22 5.79 -1.77 36.33
C LYS A 22 6.79 -2.59 35.55
N GLN A 23 6.56 -2.70 34.23
CA GLN A 23 7.50 -3.33 33.32
C GLN A 23 8.89 -2.76 33.55
N PRO A 24 9.92 -3.58 33.73
CA PRO A 24 11.26 -3.10 34.05
C PRO A 24 11.70 -2.00 33.08
N ALA A 25 12.32 -0.93 33.55
CA ALA A 25 12.73 0.21 32.70
C ALA A 25 13.58 -0.23 31.49
N ALA A 26 14.37 -1.31 31.64
CA ALA A 26 15.15 -1.91 30.55
C ALA A 26 14.28 -2.50 29.44
N ASP A 27 13.11 -3.06 29.73
CA ASP A 27 12.21 -3.62 28.71
C ASP A 27 11.48 -2.50 27.97
N GLN A 28 11.12 -1.42 28.65
CA GLN A 28 10.56 -0.23 28.01
C GLN A 28 11.56 0.43 27.07
N GLN A 29 12.82 0.54 27.48
CA GLN A 29 13.86 1.10 26.62
C GLN A 29 14.07 0.25 25.37
N LYS A 30 14.18 -1.08 25.50
CA LYS A 30 14.28 -1.99 24.35
C LYS A 30 13.09 -1.88 23.40
N ALA A 31 11.87 -1.75 23.95
CA ALA A 31 10.68 -1.55 23.12
C ALA A 31 10.76 -0.22 22.34
N MET A 32 11.13 0.88 23.01
CA MET A 32 11.29 2.18 22.34
C MET A 32 12.35 2.14 21.23
N GLU A 33 13.50 1.51 21.48
CA GLU A 33 14.56 1.32 20.47
C GLU A 33 14.08 0.49 19.28
N ALA A 34 13.31 -0.58 19.53
CA ALA A 34 12.73 -1.41 18.47
C ALA A 34 11.73 -0.62 17.61
N TYR A 35 10.84 0.19 18.23
CA TYR A 35 9.92 1.06 17.49
C TYR A 35 10.66 2.15 16.70
N ALA A 36 11.67 2.77 17.29
CA ALA A 36 12.48 3.77 16.61
C ALA A 36 13.17 3.18 15.36
N LYS A 37 13.75 1.97 15.49
CA LYS A 37 14.38 1.26 14.39
C LYS A 37 13.36 0.84 13.31
N ALA A 38 12.18 0.36 13.71
CA ALA A 38 11.11 -0.01 12.79
C ALA A 38 10.60 1.21 12.01
N GLY A 39 10.51 2.38 12.63
CA GLY A 39 10.03 3.61 12.02
C GLY A 39 11.08 4.42 11.26
N ALA A 40 12.36 4.04 11.28
CA ALA A 40 13.43 4.82 10.64
C ALA A 40 13.47 4.60 9.12
N PRO A 41 13.46 5.67 8.29
CA PRO A 41 13.74 5.56 6.87
C PRO A 41 15.11 4.93 6.59
N ASN A 42 15.21 4.18 5.49
CA ASN A 42 16.43 3.50 5.06
C ASN A 42 16.59 3.57 3.52
N GLU A 43 17.52 2.80 2.95
CA GLU A 43 17.81 2.75 1.52
C GLU A 43 16.57 2.43 0.63
N ASN A 44 15.58 1.70 1.15
CA ASN A 44 14.36 1.42 0.41
C ASN A 44 13.44 2.64 0.33
N HIS A 45 13.45 3.49 1.35
CA HIS A 45 12.77 4.79 1.31
C HIS A 45 13.49 5.76 0.37
N GLU A 46 14.84 5.72 0.31
CA GLU A 46 15.59 6.47 -0.69
C GLU A 46 15.26 6.02 -2.12
N PHE A 47 15.04 4.72 -2.34
CA PHE A 47 14.57 4.21 -3.63
C PHE A 47 13.21 4.81 -4.02
N LEU A 48 12.28 4.98 -3.07
CA LEU A 48 10.97 5.60 -3.35
C LEU A 48 11.09 7.05 -3.80
N LYS A 49 12.13 7.79 -3.40
CA LYS A 49 12.37 9.17 -3.84
C LYS A 49 12.55 9.28 -5.35
N LYS A 50 12.94 8.20 -6.03
CA LYS A 50 13.05 8.18 -7.50
C LYS A 50 11.74 8.53 -8.19
N TYR A 51 10.59 8.20 -7.58
CA TYR A 51 9.26 8.47 -8.13
C TYR A 51 8.78 9.91 -7.86
N ALA A 52 9.45 10.67 -7.00
CA ALA A 52 9.06 12.06 -6.73
C ALA A 52 9.21 12.94 -7.97
N GLY A 53 8.27 13.87 -8.16
CA GLY A 53 8.20 14.77 -9.32
C GLY A 53 7.05 14.43 -10.26
N SER A 54 7.09 15.02 -11.45
CA SER A 54 6.02 14.94 -12.46
C SER A 54 6.41 13.96 -13.57
N TRP A 55 5.44 13.17 -14.02
CA TRP A 55 5.65 12.10 -14.98
C TRP A 55 4.56 12.12 -16.05
N ASP A 56 4.95 11.95 -17.31
CA ASP A 56 4.05 11.66 -18.42
C ASP A 56 4.02 10.15 -18.63
N CYS A 57 2.83 9.55 -18.66
CA CYS A 57 2.66 8.12 -18.73
C CYS A 57 1.79 7.72 -19.95
N GLN A 58 2.28 6.77 -20.75
CA GLN A 58 1.46 6.03 -21.72
C GLN A 58 0.98 4.75 -21.06
N VAL A 59 -0.33 4.54 -21.05
CA VAL A 59 -0.98 3.37 -20.46
C VAL A 59 -1.55 2.50 -21.58
N LYS A 60 -1.27 1.20 -21.54
CA LYS A 60 -1.87 0.18 -22.40
C LYS A 60 -2.59 -0.83 -21.50
N GLY A 61 -3.88 -1.02 -21.72
CA GLY A 61 -4.69 -1.99 -21.01
C GLY A 61 -5.25 -3.05 -21.96
N TRP A 62 -5.19 -4.33 -21.58
CA TRP A 62 -5.77 -5.44 -22.33
C TRP A 62 -6.92 -6.03 -21.54
N MET A 63 -8.10 -6.14 -22.18
CA MET A 63 -9.29 -6.71 -21.55
C MET A 63 -9.30 -8.24 -21.60
N ALA A 64 -8.64 -8.84 -22.60
CA ALA A 64 -8.54 -10.28 -22.76
C ALA A 64 -7.28 -10.65 -23.57
N PRO A 65 -6.77 -11.90 -23.42
CA PRO A 65 -5.68 -12.41 -24.26
C PRO A 65 -5.98 -12.28 -25.76
N GLY A 66 -4.98 -11.87 -26.53
CA GLY A 66 -5.10 -11.75 -27.99
C GLY A 66 -5.88 -10.52 -28.51
N GLN A 67 -6.45 -9.71 -27.64
CA GLN A 67 -7.08 -8.45 -28.02
C GLN A 67 -6.05 -7.33 -28.16
N PRO A 68 -6.25 -6.33 -29.03
CA PRO A 68 -5.41 -5.15 -29.08
C PRO A 68 -5.56 -4.34 -27.78
N PRO A 69 -4.50 -3.67 -27.31
CA PRO A 69 -4.60 -2.82 -26.12
C PRO A 69 -5.42 -1.57 -26.39
N MET A 70 -6.13 -1.14 -25.37
CA MET A 70 -6.59 0.24 -25.28
C MET A 70 -5.40 1.10 -24.82
N VAL A 71 -5.19 2.21 -25.52
CA VAL A 71 -4.07 3.12 -25.23
C VAL A 71 -4.63 4.44 -24.72
N SER A 72 -4.11 4.89 -23.60
CA SER A 72 -4.43 6.21 -23.04
C SER A 72 -3.17 6.91 -22.54
N GLN A 73 -3.33 8.18 -22.18
CA GLN A 73 -2.27 9.00 -21.59
C GLN A 73 -2.69 9.41 -20.19
N GLY A 74 -1.72 9.61 -19.34
CA GLY A 74 -1.95 10.15 -18.00
C GLY A 74 -0.68 10.77 -17.44
N THR A 75 -0.83 11.38 -16.28
CA THR A 75 0.29 11.98 -15.54
C THR A 75 0.30 11.49 -14.11
N PHE A 76 1.50 11.31 -13.55
CA PHE A 76 1.70 11.17 -12.11
C PHE A 76 2.37 12.41 -11.53
N GLN A 77 1.92 12.79 -10.35
CA GLN A 77 2.61 13.73 -9.49
C GLN A 77 3.01 13.00 -8.21
N GLY A 78 4.32 12.80 -8.00
CA GLY A 78 4.88 12.07 -6.86
C GLY A 78 5.52 12.99 -5.84
N GLU A 79 5.29 12.72 -4.55
CA GLU A 79 5.95 13.39 -3.44
C GLU A 79 6.20 12.46 -2.26
N MET A 80 7.32 12.66 -1.57
CA MET A 80 7.57 11.97 -0.30
C MET A 80 6.79 12.67 0.81
N ILE A 81 6.07 11.90 1.61
CA ILE A 81 5.26 12.38 2.74
C ILE A 81 5.72 11.76 4.06
N LEU A 82 5.24 12.31 5.19
CA LEU A 82 5.51 11.82 6.55
C LEU A 82 7.01 11.62 6.80
N ASP A 83 7.78 12.69 6.59
CA ASP A 83 9.24 12.74 6.79
C ASP A 83 10.00 11.68 5.98
N GLY A 84 9.56 11.43 4.73
CA GLY A 84 10.23 10.52 3.81
C GLY A 84 9.94 9.04 4.04
N ARG A 85 8.89 8.70 4.79
CA ARG A 85 8.49 7.30 5.07
C ARG A 85 7.60 6.70 4.00
N PHE A 86 6.83 7.55 3.31
CA PHE A 86 5.92 7.11 2.27
C PHE A 86 6.06 7.98 1.03
N LEU A 87 5.77 7.39 -0.10
CA LEU A 87 5.58 8.08 -1.37
C LEU A 87 4.09 8.18 -1.65
N ARG A 88 3.60 9.37 -1.93
CA ARG A 88 2.28 9.63 -2.50
C ARG A 88 2.42 9.90 -3.98
N MET A 89 1.57 9.31 -4.81
CA MET A 89 1.49 9.57 -6.24
C MET A 89 0.04 9.80 -6.65
N ASP A 90 -0.26 10.99 -7.14
CA ASP A 90 -1.57 11.34 -7.68
C ASP A 90 -1.56 11.12 -9.19
N PHE A 91 -2.46 10.26 -9.70
CA PHE A 91 -2.63 10.00 -11.12
C PHE A 91 -3.81 10.80 -11.68
N MET A 92 -3.62 11.37 -12.86
CA MET A 92 -4.68 11.99 -13.65
C MET A 92 -4.55 11.53 -15.10
N GLY A 93 -5.67 11.08 -15.68
CA GLY A 93 -5.69 10.59 -17.06
C GLY A 93 -7.12 10.37 -17.55
N GLU A 94 -7.25 9.46 -18.51
CA GLU A 94 -8.54 9.03 -19.03
C GLU A 94 -8.63 7.50 -19.03
N MET A 95 -9.83 7.01 -18.76
CA MET A 95 -10.19 5.61 -18.90
C MET A 95 -11.56 5.52 -19.61
N PHE A 96 -11.61 4.82 -20.75
CA PHE A 96 -12.81 4.72 -21.58
C PHE A 96 -13.41 6.09 -22.00
N GLY A 97 -12.54 7.09 -22.24
CA GLY A 97 -12.98 8.44 -22.61
C GLY A 97 -13.58 9.25 -21.46
N GLN A 98 -13.44 8.79 -20.22
CA GLN A 98 -13.88 9.49 -19.02
C GLN A 98 -12.69 9.92 -18.16
N PRO A 99 -12.76 11.06 -17.45
CA PRO A 99 -11.71 11.47 -16.53
C PRO A 99 -11.44 10.42 -15.46
N PHE A 100 -10.20 9.96 -15.38
CA PHE A 100 -9.74 8.99 -14.40
C PHE A 100 -8.75 9.64 -13.44
N LYS A 101 -8.99 9.45 -12.14
CA LYS A 101 -8.13 9.95 -11.06
C LYS A 101 -7.83 8.81 -10.11
N GLY A 102 -6.55 8.66 -9.78
CA GLY A 102 -6.10 7.66 -8.82
C GLY A 102 -5.13 8.25 -7.81
N LEU A 103 -5.09 7.64 -6.65
CA LEU A 103 -4.11 7.92 -5.60
C LEU A 103 -3.39 6.64 -5.25
N GLN A 104 -2.07 6.70 -5.27
CA GLN A 104 -1.19 5.63 -4.82
C GLN A 104 -0.41 6.09 -3.60
N ILE A 105 -0.32 5.22 -2.59
CA ILE A 105 0.59 5.37 -1.45
C ILE A 105 1.51 4.16 -1.44
N ILE A 106 2.81 4.39 -1.45
CA ILE A 106 3.83 3.33 -1.38
C ILE A 106 4.67 3.53 -0.13
N GLY A 107 4.87 2.48 0.64
CA GLY A 107 5.77 2.46 1.79
C GLY A 107 6.68 1.24 1.78
N TYR A 108 7.72 1.27 2.59
CA TYR A 108 8.53 0.09 2.89
C TYR A 108 8.40 -0.26 4.36
N ASP A 109 7.87 -1.46 4.64
CA ASP A 109 7.74 -1.98 6.00
C ASP A 109 9.07 -2.59 6.45
N ASN A 110 9.75 -1.92 7.39
CA ASN A 110 11.03 -2.36 7.93
C ASN A 110 10.94 -3.67 8.71
N VAL A 111 9.77 -4.00 9.24
CA VAL A 111 9.54 -5.23 10.02
C VAL A 111 9.31 -6.41 9.09
N GLN A 112 8.39 -6.27 8.13
CA GLN A 112 8.10 -7.30 7.13
C GLN A 112 9.12 -7.36 5.99
N LYS A 113 9.97 -6.32 5.86
CA LYS A 113 10.97 -6.14 4.79
C LYS A 113 10.36 -6.22 3.39
N LYS A 114 9.22 -5.54 3.22
CA LYS A 114 8.47 -5.49 1.96
C LYS A 114 8.04 -4.08 1.62
N PHE A 115 7.97 -3.80 0.34
CA PHE A 115 7.18 -2.68 -0.16
C PHE A 115 5.71 -3.04 -0.06
N VAL A 116 4.89 -2.06 0.30
CA VAL A 116 3.44 -2.16 0.33
C VAL A 116 2.88 -0.97 -0.42
N THR A 117 2.02 -1.26 -1.38
CA THR A 117 1.36 -0.24 -2.19
C THR A 117 -0.14 -0.30 -1.95
N LEU A 118 -0.74 0.85 -1.73
CA LEU A 118 -2.18 1.08 -1.72
C LEU A 118 -2.55 1.89 -2.96
N TRP A 119 -3.58 1.44 -3.69
CA TRP A 119 -4.20 2.19 -4.78
C TRP A 119 -5.70 2.36 -4.54
N ILE A 120 -6.19 3.57 -4.77
CA ILE A 120 -7.62 3.90 -4.82
C ILE A 120 -7.88 4.82 -6.01
N ASP A 121 -9.09 4.78 -6.57
CA ASP A 121 -9.46 5.59 -7.74
C ASP A 121 -10.93 6.01 -7.72
N ASN A 122 -11.31 6.89 -8.65
CA ASN A 122 -12.67 7.42 -8.75
C ASN A 122 -13.65 6.50 -9.50
N THR A 123 -13.25 5.29 -9.87
CA THR A 123 -14.11 4.33 -10.58
C THR A 123 -14.51 3.15 -9.71
N SER A 124 -13.89 3.01 -8.54
CA SER A 124 -14.12 1.92 -7.61
C SER A 124 -14.26 2.42 -6.17
N THR A 125 -14.70 1.53 -5.28
CA THR A 125 -14.82 1.80 -3.83
C THR A 125 -13.96 0.88 -2.98
N PHE A 126 -13.11 0.07 -3.60
CA PHE A 126 -12.22 -0.85 -2.88
C PHE A 126 -10.80 -0.30 -2.73
N PHE A 127 -10.11 -0.77 -1.70
CA PHE A 127 -8.69 -0.56 -1.54
C PHE A 127 -7.94 -1.69 -2.25
N PHE A 128 -7.18 -1.34 -3.29
CA PHE A 128 -6.33 -2.31 -3.96
C PHE A 128 -4.92 -2.24 -3.36
N THR A 129 -4.46 -3.35 -2.77
CA THR A 129 -3.16 -3.42 -2.12
C THR A 129 -2.26 -4.45 -2.77
N THR A 130 -1.01 -4.09 -2.99
CA THR A 130 0.05 -5.01 -3.40
C THR A 130 1.15 -5.08 -2.35
N SER A 131 1.92 -6.14 -2.33
CA SER A 131 3.16 -6.20 -1.55
C SER A 131 4.24 -6.95 -2.30
N GLY A 132 5.51 -6.57 -2.06
CA GLY A 132 6.59 -7.18 -2.80
C GLY A 132 7.98 -6.79 -2.35
N THR A 133 8.98 -7.19 -3.14
CA THR A 133 10.38 -6.96 -2.86
C THR A 133 11.11 -6.37 -4.07
N ARG A 134 12.21 -5.71 -3.81
CA ARG A 134 13.05 -5.10 -4.83
C ARG A 134 14.36 -5.88 -5.02
N GLN A 135 14.76 -6.03 -6.27
CA GLN A 135 16.09 -6.51 -6.65
C GLN A 135 16.70 -5.52 -7.66
N GLY A 136 17.71 -4.80 -7.24
CA GLY A 136 18.31 -3.73 -8.06
C GLY A 136 17.26 -2.68 -8.45
N GLU A 137 17.04 -2.50 -9.74
CA GLU A 137 16.09 -1.55 -10.32
C GLU A 137 14.69 -2.14 -10.56
N VAL A 138 14.43 -3.36 -10.12
CA VAL A 138 13.15 -4.06 -10.32
C VAL A 138 12.43 -4.24 -9.00
N LEU A 139 11.22 -3.67 -8.89
CA LEU A 139 10.25 -3.92 -7.83
C LEU A 139 9.22 -4.93 -8.34
N SER A 140 9.10 -6.07 -7.67
CA SER A 140 8.13 -7.13 -7.98
C SER A 140 7.13 -7.26 -6.86
N GLU A 141 5.84 -7.19 -7.18
CA GLU A 141 4.74 -7.18 -6.22
C GLU A 141 3.68 -8.21 -6.59
N THR A 142 2.90 -8.63 -5.61
CA THR A 142 1.75 -9.53 -5.79
C THR A 142 0.53 -8.97 -5.07
N ALA A 143 -0.65 -9.34 -5.56
CA ALA A 143 -1.94 -9.02 -4.96
C ALA A 143 -2.96 -10.12 -5.26
N LEU A 144 -4.12 -10.01 -4.61
CA LEU A 144 -5.35 -10.66 -5.04
C LEU A 144 -6.25 -9.59 -5.65
N TRP A 145 -6.64 -9.80 -6.91
CA TRP A 145 -7.63 -8.96 -7.59
C TRP A 145 -9.00 -9.62 -7.47
N THR A 146 -10.01 -8.84 -7.10
CA THR A 146 -11.39 -9.32 -7.01
C THR A 146 -12.16 -8.85 -8.23
N ASP A 147 -12.70 -9.79 -8.99
CA ASP A 147 -13.54 -9.52 -10.15
C ASP A 147 -14.85 -8.86 -9.71
N PRO A 148 -15.17 -7.64 -10.17
CA PRO A 148 -16.38 -6.93 -9.76
C PRO A 148 -17.68 -7.55 -10.28
N LEU A 149 -17.63 -8.42 -11.29
CA LEU A 149 -18.81 -9.10 -11.85
C LEU A 149 -19.15 -10.37 -11.07
N THR A 150 -18.12 -11.12 -10.67
CA THR A 150 -18.30 -12.46 -10.07
C THR A 150 -17.96 -12.53 -8.60
N GLY A 151 -17.21 -11.56 -8.07
CA GLY A 151 -16.63 -11.61 -6.73
C GLY A 151 -15.47 -12.60 -6.59
N ALA A 152 -15.07 -13.28 -7.66
CA ALA A 152 -13.97 -14.24 -7.64
C ALA A 152 -12.62 -13.52 -7.45
N GLN A 153 -11.73 -14.16 -6.70
CA GLN A 153 -10.38 -13.65 -6.49
C GLN A 153 -9.38 -14.38 -7.40
N SER A 154 -8.50 -13.61 -8.04
CA SER A 154 -7.42 -14.12 -8.88
C SER A 154 -6.09 -13.51 -8.45
N PRO A 155 -5.01 -14.30 -8.41
CA PRO A 155 -3.68 -13.76 -8.17
C PRO A 155 -3.27 -12.79 -9.28
N MET A 156 -2.63 -11.69 -8.87
CA MET A 156 -2.07 -10.69 -9.76
C MET A 156 -0.60 -10.48 -9.41
N LYS A 157 0.23 -10.28 -10.43
CA LYS A 157 1.63 -9.88 -10.30
C LYS A 157 1.84 -8.53 -10.93
N ALA A 158 2.67 -7.71 -10.31
CA ALA A 158 3.11 -6.45 -10.88
C ALA A 158 4.64 -6.37 -10.86
N ARG A 159 5.19 -5.66 -11.83
CA ARG A 159 6.61 -5.41 -11.92
C ARG A 159 6.85 -3.98 -12.37
N THR A 160 7.64 -3.24 -11.61
CA THR A 160 8.18 -1.95 -12.03
C THR A 160 9.66 -2.09 -12.30
N THR A 161 10.08 -1.72 -13.50
CA THR A 161 11.49 -1.73 -13.93
C THR A 161 11.93 -0.32 -14.25
N TRP A 162 12.99 0.17 -13.60
CA TRP A 162 13.62 1.45 -13.92
C TRP A 162 14.59 1.31 -15.09
N ALA A 163 14.43 2.17 -16.10
CA ALA A 163 15.29 2.23 -17.28
C ALA A 163 16.19 3.50 -17.24
N GLY A 164 16.77 3.78 -16.07
CA GLY A 164 17.57 4.97 -15.82
C GLY A 164 16.92 5.90 -14.79
N ALA A 165 17.31 7.19 -14.77
CA ALA A 165 16.82 8.15 -13.78
C ALA A 165 15.41 8.73 -14.11
N ASP A 166 15.05 8.73 -15.39
CA ASP A 166 13.92 9.49 -15.91
C ASP A 166 12.88 8.64 -16.64
N GLU A 167 12.97 7.31 -16.52
CA GLU A 167 12.02 6.40 -17.14
C GLU A 167 11.81 5.14 -16.29
N TYR A 168 10.55 4.71 -16.13
CA TYR A 168 10.21 3.42 -15.61
C TYR A 168 9.05 2.78 -16.38
N LEU A 169 9.06 1.45 -16.39
CA LEU A 169 8.02 0.60 -16.97
C LEU A 169 7.33 -0.16 -15.84
N TYR A 170 6.02 0.02 -15.73
CA TYR A 170 5.15 -0.80 -14.88
C TYR A 170 4.39 -1.79 -15.73
N GLU A 171 4.38 -3.06 -15.33
CA GLU A 171 3.65 -4.14 -15.98
C GLU A 171 2.80 -4.89 -14.96
N GLN A 172 1.57 -5.22 -15.35
CA GLN A 172 0.65 -6.00 -14.52
C GLN A 172 0.23 -7.26 -15.25
N PHE A 173 0.18 -8.37 -14.53
CA PHE A 173 -0.16 -9.68 -15.05
C PHE A 173 -1.25 -10.32 -14.19
N MET A 174 -2.30 -10.79 -14.80
CA MET A 174 -3.27 -11.69 -14.16
C MET A 174 -2.78 -13.12 -14.27
N VAL A 175 -2.86 -13.88 -13.19
CA VAL A 175 -2.53 -15.30 -13.20
C VAL A 175 -3.82 -16.08 -13.52
N MET A 176 -3.79 -16.78 -14.63
CA MET A 176 -4.91 -17.56 -15.13
C MET A 176 -5.04 -18.90 -14.36
N PRO A 177 -6.19 -19.59 -14.42
CA PRO A 177 -6.39 -20.87 -13.73
C PRO A 177 -5.41 -21.99 -14.11
N ASP A 178 -4.84 -21.92 -15.31
CA ASP A 178 -3.79 -22.84 -15.80
C ASP A 178 -2.37 -22.42 -15.40
N ASN A 179 -2.24 -21.40 -14.51
CA ASN A 179 -1.00 -20.75 -14.09
C ASN A 179 -0.25 -20.00 -15.20
N SER A 180 -0.82 -19.82 -16.37
CA SER A 180 -0.28 -18.89 -17.36
C SER A 180 -0.45 -17.44 -16.88
N GLU A 181 0.36 -16.53 -17.42
CA GLU A 181 0.28 -15.10 -17.09
C GLU A 181 -0.28 -14.33 -18.28
N PHE A 182 -1.29 -13.52 -18.03
CA PHE A 182 -1.86 -12.61 -18.99
C PHE A 182 -1.49 -11.18 -18.64
N LYS A 183 -0.73 -10.49 -19.52
CA LYS A 183 -0.42 -9.05 -19.32
C LYS A 183 -1.70 -8.24 -19.48
N SER A 184 -2.20 -7.70 -18.37
CA SER A 184 -3.43 -6.88 -18.33
C SER A 184 -3.16 -5.39 -18.45
N MET A 185 -1.94 -4.95 -18.06
CA MET A 185 -1.55 -3.54 -18.14
C MET A 185 -0.05 -3.39 -18.38
N GLU A 186 0.30 -2.34 -19.13
CA GLU A 186 1.64 -1.81 -19.28
C GLU A 186 1.57 -0.30 -19.19
N MET A 187 2.41 0.30 -18.37
CA MET A 187 2.50 1.75 -18.24
C MET A 187 3.95 2.18 -18.31
N ARG A 188 4.27 2.98 -19.32
CA ARG A 188 5.60 3.59 -19.49
C ARG A 188 5.53 5.04 -19.07
N CYS A 189 6.30 5.41 -18.06
CA CYS A 189 6.34 6.76 -17.53
C CYS A 189 7.71 7.38 -17.76
N THR A 190 7.69 8.61 -18.27
CA THR A 190 8.88 9.44 -18.52
C THR A 190 8.78 10.71 -17.67
N ARG A 191 9.87 11.08 -17.02
CA ARG A 191 9.91 12.29 -16.18
C ARG A 191 9.73 13.54 -17.03
N GLN A 192 8.85 14.43 -16.57
CA GLN A 192 8.69 15.74 -17.21
C GLN A 192 9.96 16.58 -17.00
N LYS A 193 10.50 17.11 -18.08
CA LYS A 193 11.61 18.08 -18.02
C LYS A 193 11.06 19.42 -17.55
N LYS A 194 11.72 19.98 -16.56
CA LYS A 194 11.44 21.36 -16.12
C LYS A 194 11.86 22.36 -17.18
#